data_ceb854e06aff2ddbb8a89faac4a3c2cc
#
_entry.id   ceb854e06aff2ddbb8a89faac4a3c2cc
#
_cell.length_a   1.000
_cell.length_b   1.000
_cell.length_c   1.000
_cell.angle_alpha   90.00
_cell.angle_beta   90.00
_cell.angle_gamma   90.00
#
_symmetry.space_group_name_H-M   'P 1'
#
loop_
_entity.id
_entity.type
_entity.pdbx_description
1 polymer ?
#
loop_
_entity_poly.entity_id
_entity_poly.type
_entity_poly.pdbx_seq_one_letter_code
_entity_poly.pdbx_strand_id
1 'polypeptide(L)' 'MKKEDITPRNAKGQPHGLCIQYYSNGKLAFKCVYINGKKNGIEEWYNIDGKVFEKTYYL' A
#
# COMPACT_ATOMS: atom_id res chain seq x y z
N MET A 1 0.84 -8.36 18.50
CA MET A 1 2.02 -8.38 17.62
C MET A 1 1.81 -7.40 16.47
N LYS A 2 2.81 -6.59 16.18
CA LYS A 2 2.73 -5.58 15.12
C LYS A 2 2.82 -6.26 13.75
N LYS A 3 1.95 -5.85 12.82
CA LYS A 3 2.04 -6.30 11.44
C LYS A 3 3.12 -5.53 10.70
N GLU A 4 3.83 -6.21 9.81
CA GLU A 4 4.90 -5.61 9.04
C GLU A 4 4.39 -5.07 7.72
N ASP A 5 4.99 -3.97 7.27
CA ASP A 5 4.72 -3.42 5.96
C ASP A 5 5.22 -4.38 4.88
N ILE A 6 4.49 -4.41 3.77
CA ILE A 6 4.82 -5.29 2.64
C ILE A 6 5.03 -4.43 1.41
N THR A 7 6.20 -4.60 0.77
CA THR A 7 6.53 -3.91 -0.49
C THR A 7 7.21 -4.92 -1.39
N PRO A 8 6.43 -5.71 -2.15
CA PRO A 8 7.05 -6.69 -3.07
C PRO A 8 7.81 -5.97 -4.17
N ARG A 9 8.87 -6.61 -4.67
CA ARG A 9 9.73 -6.03 -5.69
C ARG A 9 9.98 -7.03 -6.82
N ASN A 10 10.22 -6.49 -8.02
CA ASN A 10 10.59 -7.31 -9.16
C ASN A 10 12.10 -7.58 -9.17
N ALA A 11 12.59 -8.26 -10.21
CA ALA A 11 13.99 -8.63 -10.33
C ALA A 11 14.94 -7.42 -10.39
N LYS A 12 14.43 -6.26 -10.78
CA LYS A 12 15.22 -5.02 -10.85
C LYS A 12 15.21 -4.25 -9.55
N GLY A 13 14.53 -4.76 -8.51
CA GLY A 13 14.42 -4.09 -7.22
C GLY A 13 13.35 -3.01 -7.17
N GLN A 14 12.53 -2.87 -8.21
CA GLN A 14 11.45 -1.90 -8.26
C GLN A 14 10.22 -2.43 -7.54
N PRO A 15 9.43 -1.57 -6.87
CA PRO A 15 8.16 -2.01 -6.30
C PRO A 15 7.28 -2.60 -7.40
N HIS A 16 6.69 -3.77 -7.11
CA HIS A 16 5.88 -4.47 -8.11
C HIS A 16 4.90 -5.39 -7.39
N GLY A 17 3.62 -5.09 -7.47
CA GLY A 17 2.58 -5.83 -6.81
C GLY A 17 1.85 -4.99 -5.77
N LEU A 18 1.14 -5.66 -4.87
CA LEU A 18 0.36 -5.00 -3.82
C LEU A 18 1.27 -4.56 -2.69
N CYS A 19 1.29 -3.26 -2.42
CA CYS A 19 2.04 -2.67 -1.32
C CYS A 19 1.09 -2.30 -0.20
N ILE A 20 1.43 -2.69 1.02
CA ILE A 20 0.59 -2.49 2.20
C ILE A 20 1.44 -1.93 3.34
N GLN A 21 0.92 -0.90 4.01
CA GLN A 21 1.55 -0.33 5.20
C GLN A 21 0.54 -0.31 6.33
N TYR A 22 1.01 -0.51 7.55
CA TYR A 22 0.18 -0.61 8.74
C TYR A 22 0.51 0.47 9.75
N TYR A 23 -0.49 0.93 10.47
CA TYR A 23 -0.29 1.75 11.66
C TYR A 23 0.28 0.90 12.79
N SER A 24 0.83 1.55 13.80
CA SER A 24 1.40 0.86 14.96
C SER A 24 0.36 0.04 15.73
N ASN A 25 -0.93 0.38 15.59
CA ASN A 25 -2.01 -0.41 16.22
C ASN A 25 -2.39 -1.65 15.42
N GLY A 26 -1.70 -1.93 14.30
CA GLY A 26 -1.96 -3.09 13.45
C GLY A 26 -3.04 -2.91 12.41
N LYS A 27 -3.67 -1.73 12.36
CA LYS A 27 -4.69 -1.45 11.35
C LYS A 27 -4.04 -0.95 10.07
N LEU A 28 -4.71 -1.22 8.94
CA LEU A 28 -4.22 -0.83 7.62
C LEU A 28 -4.14 0.69 7.51
N ALA A 29 -3.00 1.21 7.07
CA ALA A 29 -2.80 2.64 6.89
C ALA A 29 -2.85 3.04 5.42
N PHE A 30 -2.31 2.20 4.53
CA PHE A 30 -2.12 2.55 3.14
C PHE A 30 -2.05 1.29 2.30
N LYS A 31 -2.63 1.37 1.10
CA LYS A 31 -2.63 0.25 0.16
C LYS A 31 -2.56 0.80 -1.26
N CYS A 32 -1.69 0.21 -2.08
CA CYS A 32 -1.62 0.57 -3.50
C CYS A 32 -1.04 -0.60 -4.29
N VAL A 33 -1.11 -0.49 -5.61
CA VAL A 33 -0.53 -1.48 -6.51
C VAL A 33 0.53 -0.80 -7.35
N TYR A 34 1.68 -1.46 -7.49
CA TYR A 34 2.77 -1.02 -8.35
C TYR A 34 2.98 -2.00 -9.49
N ILE A 35 3.31 -1.48 -10.66
CA ILE A 35 3.74 -2.26 -11.80
C ILE A 35 5.07 -1.67 -12.26
N ASN A 36 6.16 -2.45 -12.14
CA ASN A 36 7.51 -2.05 -12.56
C ASN A 36 7.89 -0.66 -12.01
N GLY A 37 7.66 -0.44 -10.72
CA GLY A 37 8.05 0.78 -10.04
C GLY A 37 7.07 1.93 -10.13
N LYS A 38 5.98 1.78 -10.89
CA LYS A 38 4.97 2.83 -11.06
C LYS A 38 3.65 2.42 -10.46
N LYS A 39 2.96 3.36 -9.83
CA LYS A 39 1.61 3.09 -9.32
C LYS A 39 0.65 2.82 -10.46
N ASN A 40 -0.22 1.84 -10.25
CA ASN A 40 -1.21 1.45 -11.24
C ASN A 40 -2.47 0.99 -10.52
N GLY A 41 -3.63 1.48 -10.95
CA GLY A 41 -4.89 1.12 -10.31
C GLY A 41 -5.17 1.98 -9.09
N ILE A 42 -5.76 1.37 -8.08
CA ILE A 42 -6.27 2.11 -6.93
C ILE A 42 -5.22 2.27 -5.84
N GLU A 43 -5.20 3.46 -5.22
CA GLU A 43 -4.42 3.74 -4.01
C GLU A 43 -5.40 4.19 -2.94
N GLU A 44 -5.30 3.60 -1.75
CA GLU A 44 -6.20 3.93 -0.64
C GLU A 44 -5.42 4.31 0.60
N TRP A 45 -5.85 5.40 1.24
CA TRP A 45 -5.32 5.85 2.52
C TRP A 45 -6.39 5.68 3.58
N TYR A 46 -6.01 5.21 4.76
CA TYR A 46 -6.95 4.91 5.85
C TYR A 46 -6.62 5.73 7.08
N ASN A 47 -7.66 6.08 7.84
CA ASN A 47 -7.50 6.67 9.16
C ASN A 47 -7.00 5.62 10.16
N ILE A 48 -6.53 6.09 11.31
CA ILE A 48 -6.05 5.19 12.35
C ILE A 48 -7.16 4.29 12.89
N ASP A 49 -8.42 4.65 12.71
CA ASP A 49 -9.57 3.83 13.10
C ASP A 49 -9.98 2.81 12.03
N GLY A 50 -9.28 2.81 10.88
CA GLY A 50 -9.52 1.83 9.83
C GLY A 50 -10.44 2.25 8.71
N LYS A 51 -10.93 3.49 8.73
CA LYS A 51 -11.82 3.99 7.68
C LYS A 51 -11.00 4.64 6.57
N VAL A 52 -11.40 4.39 5.31
CA VAL A 52 -10.75 5.02 4.18
C VAL A 52 -11.09 6.52 4.15
N PHE A 53 -10.08 7.37 3.97
CA PHE A 53 -10.32 8.80 3.86
C PHE A 53 -9.88 9.38 2.51
N GLU A 54 -9.11 8.64 1.72
CA GLU A 54 -8.71 9.12 0.40
C GLU A 54 -8.50 7.93 -0.54
N LYS A 55 -8.95 8.08 -1.78
CA LYS A 55 -8.72 7.11 -2.86
C LYS A 55 -8.25 7.85 -4.09
N THR A 56 -7.25 7.28 -4.76
CA THR A 56 -6.73 7.85 -6.01
C THR A 56 -6.57 6.72 -7.02
N TYR A 57 -6.92 6.97 -8.27
CA TYR A 57 -6.76 6.00 -9.35
C TYR A 57 -5.60 6.41 -10.24
N TYR A 58 -4.71 5.47 -10.51
CA TYR A 58 -3.55 5.67 -11.39
C TYR A 58 -3.71 4.80 -12.63
N LEU A 59 -3.38 5.35 -13.77
CA LEU A 59 -3.46 4.65 -15.04
C LEU A 59 -2.09 4.18 -15.52
#